data_84cb4fe80a3c8f0a9fc5fb8fe7b40dc7
#
_entry.id   84cb4fe80a3c8f0a9fc5fb8fe7b40dc7
#
_cell.length_a   1.000
_cell.length_b   1.000
_cell.length_c   1.000
_cell.angle_alpha   90.00
_cell.angle_beta   90.00
_cell.angle_gamma   90.00
#
_symmetry.space_group_name_H-M   'P 1'
#
loop_
_entity.id
_entity.type
_entity.pdbx_description
1 polymer ?
#
loop_
_entity_poly.entity_id
_entity_poly.type
_entity_poly.pdbx_seq_one_letter_code
_entity_poly.pdbx_strand_id
1 'polypeptide(L)'
;MKKILIHGSGHKAASWNETISHMENSDDILYPNLVSILEGKEASYVNLYSSFIEYCGKIDGPVHLCGISLGGILALNYALDFPEKTKTLI
;
A
#
# COMPACT_ATOMS: atom_id res chain seq x y z
N MET A 1 -13.40 5.86 4.23
CA MET A 1 -12.64 5.11 3.19
C MET A 1 -11.17 5.11 3.55
N LYS A 2 -10.55 3.94 3.49
CA LYS A 2 -9.14 3.79 3.89
C LYS A 2 -8.19 4.39 2.87
N LYS A 3 -7.07 4.90 3.36
CA LYS A 3 -5.96 5.41 2.56
C LYS A 3 -4.75 4.51 2.82
N ILE A 4 -4.15 3.98 1.78
CA ILE A 4 -2.98 3.11 1.92
C ILE A 4 -1.76 3.84 1.37
N LEU A 5 -0.75 4.04 2.24
CA LEU A 5 0.51 4.65 1.87
C LEU A 5 1.57 3.56 1.73
N ILE A 6 2.21 3.49 0.58
CA ILE A 6 3.11 2.39 0.24
C ILE A 6 4.52 2.93 0.02
N HIS A 7 5.45 2.51 0.88
CA HIS A 7 6.83 3.01 0.83
C HIS A 7 7.61 2.42 -0.35
N GLY A 8 8.75 3.04 -0.66
CA GLY A 8 9.61 2.57 -1.73
C GLY A 8 10.62 1.52 -1.29
N SER A 9 11.35 0.99 -2.27
CA SER A 9 12.45 0.06 -2.03
C SER A 9 13.52 0.74 -1.17
N GLY A 10 14.02 0.03 -0.17
CA GLY A 10 15.02 0.57 0.76
C GLY A 10 14.44 1.48 1.84
N HIS A 11 13.14 1.72 1.82
CA HIS A 11 12.44 2.49 2.83
C HIS A 11 11.62 1.57 3.73
N LYS A 12 11.00 2.16 4.75
CA LYS A 12 10.15 1.44 5.69
C LYS A 12 8.84 2.18 5.85
N ALA A 13 7.85 1.50 6.43
CA ALA A 13 6.57 2.13 6.74
C ALA A 13 6.76 3.41 7.57
N ALA A 14 7.71 3.42 8.49
CA ALA A 14 8.01 4.58 9.32
C ALA A 14 8.41 5.83 8.52
N SER A 15 8.82 5.67 7.27
CA SER A 15 9.12 6.81 6.39
C SER A 15 7.92 7.73 6.18
N TRP A 16 6.72 7.23 6.42
CA TRP A 16 5.48 8.00 6.28
C TRP A 16 5.10 8.79 7.54
N ASN A 17 5.79 8.58 8.66
CA ASN A 17 5.39 9.16 9.95
C ASN A 17 5.23 10.68 9.91
N GLU A 18 6.19 11.39 9.30
CA GLU A 18 6.09 12.83 9.21
C GLU A 18 4.92 13.27 8.35
N THR A 19 4.72 12.62 7.21
CA THR A 19 3.59 12.91 6.33
C THR A 19 2.26 12.70 7.06
N ILE A 20 2.13 11.58 7.76
CA ILE A 20 0.92 11.23 8.48
C ILE A 20 0.63 12.26 9.58
N SER A 21 1.67 12.78 10.23
CA SER A 21 1.50 13.76 11.29
C SER A 21 0.84 15.06 10.82
N HIS A 22 0.88 15.33 9.52
CA HIS A 22 0.26 16.51 8.91
C HIS A 22 -1.07 16.21 8.25
N MET A 23 -1.55 14.98 8.34
CA MET A 23 -2.81 14.58 7.71
C MET A 23 -3.96 14.55 8.71
N GLU A 24 -5.17 14.85 8.23
CA GLU A 24 -6.37 14.70 9.03
C GLU A 24 -6.88 13.26 8.90
N ASN A 25 -7.68 12.83 9.88
CA ASN A 25 -8.32 11.49 9.87
C ASN A 25 -7.30 10.35 9.76
N SER A 26 -6.25 10.44 10.58
CA SER A 26 -5.16 9.46 10.56
C SER A 26 -5.62 8.04 10.89
N ASP A 27 -6.77 7.87 11.51
CA ASP A 27 -7.34 6.55 11.83
C ASP A 27 -7.66 5.74 10.56
N ASP A 28 -7.88 6.43 9.44
CA ASP A 28 -8.18 5.78 8.16
C ASP A 28 -6.93 5.48 7.34
N ILE A 29 -5.75 5.81 7.86
CA ILE A 29 -4.50 5.66 7.12
C ILE A 29 -3.84 4.34 7.48
N LEU A 30 -3.53 3.54 6.47
CA LEU A 30 -2.78 2.31 6.60
C LEU A 30 -1.45 2.49 5.89
N TYR A 31 -0.37 2.04 6.52
CA TYR A 31 0.97 2.16 5.93
C TYR A 31 1.76 0.90 6.25
N PRO A 32 1.48 -0.20 5.52
CA PRO A 32 2.12 -1.47 5.82
C PRO A 32 3.61 -1.45 5.50
N ASN A 33 4.37 -2.24 6.25
CA ASN A 33 5.77 -2.47 5.95
C ASN A 33 5.82 -3.63 4.93
N LEU A 34 6.35 -3.35 3.73
CA LEU A 34 6.34 -4.34 2.65
C LEU A 34 7.09 -5.62 2.99
N VAL A 35 8.18 -5.52 3.76
CA VAL A 35 8.90 -6.71 4.21
C VAL A 35 8.00 -7.58 5.09
N SER A 36 7.21 -6.94 5.94
CA SER A 36 6.30 -7.66 6.85
C SER A 36 5.18 -8.37 6.10
N ILE A 37 4.62 -7.74 5.05
CA ILE A 37 3.51 -8.38 4.34
C ILE A 37 3.96 -9.55 3.46
N LEU A 38 5.25 -9.66 3.16
CA LEU A 38 5.80 -10.84 2.49
C LEU A 38 5.66 -12.10 3.34
N GLU A 39 5.62 -11.94 4.65
CA GLU A 39 5.42 -13.05 5.60
C GLU A 39 6.42 -14.18 5.42
N GLY A 40 7.69 -13.85 5.20
CA GLY A 40 8.74 -14.84 5.03
C GLY A 40 8.83 -15.47 3.66
N LYS A 41 8.01 -15.06 2.71
CA LYS A 41 8.10 -15.53 1.33
C LYS A 41 9.36 -14.98 0.67
N GLU A 42 9.81 -15.66 -0.39
CA GLU A 42 10.95 -15.18 -1.17
C GLU A 42 10.69 -13.74 -1.67
N ALA A 43 11.72 -12.90 -1.58
CA ALA A 43 11.62 -11.50 -1.98
C ALA A 43 11.62 -11.35 -3.50
N SER A 44 10.45 -11.50 -4.11
CA SER A 44 10.23 -11.26 -5.54
C SER A 44 9.04 -10.33 -5.70
N TYR A 45 8.97 -9.65 -6.84
CA TYR A 45 7.83 -8.77 -7.11
C TYR A 45 6.53 -9.57 -7.16
N VAL A 46 6.55 -10.76 -7.75
CA VAL A 46 5.35 -11.61 -7.84
C VAL A 46 4.83 -11.92 -6.45
N ASN A 47 5.70 -12.31 -5.53
CA ASN A 47 5.29 -12.62 -4.16
C ASN A 47 4.83 -11.36 -3.42
N LEU A 48 5.53 -10.25 -3.63
CA LEU A 48 5.15 -8.99 -3.00
C LEU A 48 3.77 -8.52 -3.47
N TYR A 49 3.53 -8.56 -4.76
CA TYR A 49 2.24 -8.15 -5.32
C TYR A 49 1.12 -9.07 -4.85
N SER A 50 1.35 -10.37 -4.84
CA SER A 50 0.39 -11.34 -4.33
C SER A 50 0.03 -11.05 -2.87
N SER A 51 1.04 -10.79 -2.05
CA SER A 51 0.83 -10.45 -0.63
C SER A 51 0.10 -9.12 -0.47
N PHE A 52 0.38 -8.17 -1.34
CA PHE A 52 -0.30 -6.87 -1.32
C PHE A 52 -1.77 -7.03 -1.67
N ILE A 53 -2.10 -7.87 -2.66
CA ILE A 53 -3.50 -8.17 -3.01
C ILE A 53 -4.22 -8.77 -1.80
N GLU A 54 -3.59 -9.70 -1.09
CA GLU A 54 -4.17 -10.30 0.11
C GLU A 54 -4.39 -9.25 1.20
N TYR A 55 -3.41 -8.36 1.38
CA TYR A 55 -3.52 -7.28 2.35
C TYR A 55 -4.72 -6.38 2.05
N CYS A 56 -4.86 -5.96 0.81
CA CYS A 56 -5.97 -5.12 0.39
C CYS A 56 -7.31 -5.85 0.46
N GLY A 57 -7.31 -7.16 0.24
CA GLY A 57 -8.52 -7.98 0.30
C GLY A 57 -9.17 -8.04 1.66
N LYS A 58 -8.43 -7.71 2.71
CA LYS A 58 -8.96 -7.65 4.08
C LYS A 58 -9.62 -6.32 4.40
N ILE A 59 -9.57 -5.37 3.48
CA ILE A 59 -10.12 -4.03 3.68
C ILE A 59 -11.46 -3.94 2.94
N ASP A 60 -12.50 -3.51 3.63
CA ASP A 60 -13.81 -3.34 3.03
C ASP A 60 -13.85 -2.09 2.17
N GLY A 61 -14.38 -2.25 0.96
CA GLY A 61 -14.63 -1.14 0.06
C GLY A 61 -13.39 -0.65 -0.68
N PRO A 62 -13.57 0.35 -1.57
CA PRO A 62 -12.46 0.93 -2.31
C PRO A 62 -11.50 1.69 -1.41
N VAL A 63 -10.27 1.88 -1.87
CA VAL A 63 -9.22 2.56 -1.12
C VAL A 63 -8.59 3.66 -1.96
N HIS A 64 -8.01 4.65 -1.25
CA HIS A 64 -7.11 5.62 -1.87
C HIS A 64 -5.69 5.05 -1.78
N LEU A 65 -4.95 5.07 -2.88
CA LEU A 65 -3.59 4.55 -2.93
C LEU A 65 -2.60 5.67 -3.18
N CYS A 66 -1.53 5.68 -2.43
CA CYS A 66 -0.40 6.59 -2.63
C CYS A 66 0.88 5.79 -2.46
N GLY A 67 1.71 5.74 -3.48
CA GLY A 67 2.93 4.96 -3.45
C GLY A 67 4.13 5.71 -4.01
N ILE A 68 5.31 5.37 -3.50
CA ILE A 68 6.57 5.95 -3.94
C ILE A 68 7.45 4.83 -4.49
N SER A 69 8.01 5.02 -5.69
CA SER A 69 8.95 4.07 -6.30
C SER A 69 8.32 2.68 -6.41
N LEU A 70 8.86 1.67 -5.73
CA LEU A 70 8.28 0.32 -5.72
C LEU A 70 6.83 0.33 -5.24
N GLY A 71 6.54 1.13 -4.21
CA GLY A 71 5.18 1.29 -3.72
C GLY A 71 4.25 1.87 -4.78
N GLY A 72 4.76 2.78 -5.61
CA GLY A 72 4.00 3.33 -6.73
C GLY A 72 3.69 2.27 -7.79
N ILE A 73 4.63 1.37 -8.05
CA ILE A 73 4.42 0.28 -9.01
C ILE A 73 3.35 -0.68 -8.49
N LEU A 74 3.41 -1.03 -7.20
CA LEU A 74 2.39 -1.87 -6.58
C LEU A 74 1.01 -1.23 -6.67
N ALA A 75 0.93 0.06 -6.34
CA ALA A 75 -0.33 0.80 -6.38
C ALA A 75 -0.91 0.85 -7.80
N LEU A 76 -0.06 1.13 -8.79
CA LEU A 76 -0.49 1.20 -10.18
C LEU A 76 -1.01 -0.15 -10.67
N ASN A 77 -0.27 -1.22 -10.43
CA ASN A 77 -0.71 -2.56 -10.84
C ASN A 77 -2.01 -2.96 -10.17
N TYR A 78 -2.15 -2.63 -8.89
CA TYR A 78 -3.38 -2.93 -8.17
C TYR A 78 -4.57 -2.15 -8.75
N ALA A 79 -4.37 -0.88 -9.05
CA ALA A 79 -5.43 -0.05 -9.63
C ALA A 79 -5.86 -0.56 -11.01
N LEU A 80 -4.92 -1.04 -11.81
CA LEU A 80 -5.22 -1.60 -13.13
C LEU A 80 -5.97 -2.93 -13.03
N ASP A 81 -5.59 -3.79 -12.08
CA ASP A 81 -6.21 -5.10 -11.91
C ASP A 81 -7.54 -5.03 -11.16
N PHE A 82 -7.70 -4.06 -10.26
CA PHE A 82 -8.89 -3.92 -9.43
C PHE A 82 -9.43 -2.49 -9.44
N PRO A 83 -9.86 -2.00 -10.61
CA PRO A 83 -10.31 -0.62 -10.72
C PRO A 83 -11.50 -0.27 -9.82
N GLU A 84 -12.38 -1.24 -9.56
CA GLU A 84 -13.54 -1.03 -8.69
C GLU A 84 -13.16 -0.94 -7.21
N LYS A 85 -11.93 -1.33 -6.86
CA LYS A 85 -11.41 -1.25 -5.50
C LYS A 85 -10.52 -0.03 -5.27
N THR A 86 -10.23 0.74 -6.30
CA THR A 86 -9.33 1.89 -6.21
C THR A 86 -10.12 3.17 -6.45
N LYS A 87 -10.18 4.02 -5.42
CA LYS A 87 -10.88 5.31 -5.52
C LYS A 87 -9.98 6.36 -6.16
N THR A 88 -8.74 6.46 -5.69
CA THR A 88 -7.74 7.37 -6.26
C THR A 88 -6.38 6.71 -6.23
N LEU A 89 -5.49 7.15 -7.12
CA LEU A 89 -4.12 6.69 -7.22
C LEU A 89 -3.19 7.89 -7.35
N ILE A 90 -2.18 7.95 -6.50
CA ILE A 90 -1.17 9.01 -6.55
C ILE A 90 0.22 8.38 -6.60
#